data_9d467aee31dfc152977089e505722911
#
_entry.id   9d467aee31dfc152977089e505722911
#
_cell.length_a   1.000
_cell.length_b   1.000
_cell.length_c   1.000
_cell.angle_alpha   90.00
_cell.angle_beta   90.00
_cell.angle_gamma   90.00
#
_symmetry.space_group_name_H-M   'P 1'
#
loop_
_entity.id
_entity.type
_entity.pdbx_description
1 polymer ?
#
loop_
_entity_poly.entity_id
_entity_poly.type
_entity_poly.pdbx_seq_one_letter_code
_entity_poly.pdbx_strand_id
1 'polypeptide(L)'
;MAKEEAFAEFMKTGGIPYVAVMNRTDEKIDQYLEGIYNTVIVKDIEQRQARREKEGGKRKITDITLLKTIARYLASVIGSPVSMKSITDYLISAGRKVSQNTVSDYVEALTESFIFYPVERFDIVGKQLLKINNEFYMVDMGIRNHILPRKRYDLGFTIENIVYLELLRRGGKVNIGKCGSTEVDFVTQKEGVLTYYQVTADMTAEETFEREMRPLRSIQDNYEKIVLTLDRFSLGNYDGIKVVNVIDWLLGWFA
;
A
#
# COMPACT_ATOMS: atom_id res chain seq x y z
N MET A 1 -19.37 -17.62 8.37
CA MET A 1 -19.03 -16.17 8.35
C MET A 1 -19.36 -15.66 6.96
N ALA A 2 -20.15 -14.61 6.83
CA ALA A 2 -20.41 -13.99 5.53
C ALA A 2 -19.08 -13.41 4.96
N LYS A 3 -18.99 -13.28 3.63
CA LYS A 3 -17.76 -12.80 2.99
C LYS A 3 -17.41 -11.35 3.39
N GLU A 4 -18.42 -10.54 3.63
CA GLU A 4 -18.27 -9.17 4.11
C GLU A 4 -17.69 -9.12 5.54
N GLU A 5 -18.16 -9.99 6.42
CA GLU A 5 -17.61 -10.14 7.77
C GLU A 5 -16.16 -10.63 7.73
N ALA A 6 -15.86 -11.60 6.87
CA ALA A 6 -14.50 -12.11 6.66
C ALA A 6 -13.57 -11.01 6.15
N PHE A 7 -14.05 -10.18 5.24
CA PHE A 7 -13.27 -9.05 4.71
C PHE A 7 -13.06 -7.97 5.77
N ALA A 8 -14.08 -7.65 6.56
CA ALA A 8 -13.94 -6.70 7.68
C ALA A 8 -12.90 -7.17 8.71
N GLU A 9 -12.92 -8.48 9.03
CA GLU A 9 -11.91 -9.08 9.91
C GLU A 9 -10.51 -9.04 9.26
N PHE A 10 -10.39 -9.35 7.98
CA PHE A 10 -9.13 -9.27 7.24
C PHE A 10 -8.56 -7.85 7.22
N MET A 11 -9.37 -6.83 7.01
CA MET A 11 -8.94 -5.42 7.10
C MET A 11 -8.44 -5.06 8.50
N LYS A 12 -9.03 -5.65 9.55
CA LYS A 12 -8.65 -5.40 10.96
C LYS A 12 -7.37 -6.12 11.35
N THR A 13 -7.27 -7.41 11.04
CA THR A 13 -6.24 -8.32 11.58
C THR A 13 -5.15 -8.69 10.59
N GLY A 14 -5.31 -8.32 9.32
CA GLY A 14 -4.37 -8.63 8.24
C GLY A 14 -4.52 -10.05 7.69
N GLY A 15 -3.58 -10.43 6.83
CA GLY A 15 -3.56 -11.69 6.09
C GLY A 15 -2.50 -12.68 6.57
N ILE A 16 -1.86 -12.47 7.73
CA ILE A 16 -0.86 -13.40 8.25
C ILE A 16 -1.55 -14.73 8.61
N PRO A 17 -1.16 -15.87 7.99
CA PRO A 17 -1.93 -17.13 8.08
C PRO A 17 -2.20 -17.60 9.50
N TYR A 18 -1.25 -17.47 10.42
CA TYR A 18 -1.41 -17.90 11.80
C TYR A 18 -2.51 -17.14 12.55
N VAL A 19 -2.70 -15.85 12.23
CA VAL A 19 -3.81 -15.04 12.80
C VAL A 19 -5.17 -15.64 12.45
N ALA A 20 -5.29 -16.29 11.28
CA ALA A 20 -6.54 -16.93 10.87
C ALA A 20 -6.90 -18.18 11.67
N VAL A 21 -5.92 -18.91 12.23
CA VAL A 21 -6.10 -20.21 12.88
C VAL A 21 -5.88 -20.18 14.40
N MET A 22 -5.31 -19.13 14.95
CA MET A 22 -5.09 -19.01 16.40
C MET A 22 -6.39 -18.81 17.17
N ASN A 23 -6.37 -19.13 18.48
CA ASN A 23 -7.47 -18.79 19.38
C ASN A 23 -7.54 -17.26 19.56
N ARG A 24 -8.50 -16.63 18.90
CA ARG A 24 -8.57 -15.19 18.66
C ARG A 24 -9.13 -14.41 19.85
N THR A 25 -8.27 -13.65 20.49
CA THR A 25 -8.67 -12.44 21.24
C THR A 25 -7.85 -11.28 20.66
N ASP A 26 -8.40 -10.08 20.68
CA ASP A 26 -7.68 -8.88 20.17
C ASP A 26 -6.30 -8.75 20.81
N GLU A 27 -6.18 -9.04 22.11
CA GLU A 27 -4.92 -9.00 22.85
C GLU A 27 -3.87 -10.01 22.32
N LYS A 28 -4.28 -11.25 22.05
CA LYS A 28 -3.37 -12.28 21.50
C LYS A 28 -2.94 -11.94 20.09
N ILE A 29 -3.83 -11.38 19.28
CA ILE A 29 -3.51 -10.93 17.93
C ILE A 29 -2.49 -9.79 18.00
N ASP A 30 -2.72 -8.78 18.85
CA ASP A 30 -1.80 -7.66 19.05
C ASP A 30 -0.41 -8.14 19.50
N GLN A 31 -0.33 -9.04 20.48
CA GLN A 31 0.94 -9.63 20.96
C GLN A 31 1.68 -10.39 19.86
N TYR A 32 0.95 -11.13 19.04
CA TYR A 32 1.54 -11.88 17.93
C TYR A 32 2.07 -10.93 16.84
N LEU A 33 1.29 -9.93 16.45
CA LEU A 33 1.70 -8.92 15.46
C LEU A 33 2.89 -8.09 15.98
N GLU A 34 2.93 -7.76 17.26
CA GLU A 34 4.09 -7.14 17.90
C GLU A 34 5.35 -8.01 17.78
N GLY A 35 5.21 -9.31 18.03
CA GLY A 35 6.29 -10.27 17.86
C GLY A 35 6.83 -10.31 16.43
N ILE A 36 5.94 -10.35 15.44
CA ILE A 36 6.30 -10.31 14.00
C ILE A 36 7.02 -8.99 13.69
N TYR A 37 6.40 -7.86 14.04
CA TYR A 37 6.98 -6.54 13.79
C TYR A 37 8.38 -6.39 14.39
N ASN A 38 8.57 -6.75 15.65
CA ASN A 38 9.87 -6.67 16.31
C ASN A 38 10.88 -7.66 15.71
N THR A 39 10.45 -8.85 15.27
CA THR A 39 11.34 -9.84 14.66
C THR A 39 11.80 -9.38 13.27
N VAL A 40 10.87 -8.94 12.42
CA VAL A 40 11.20 -8.53 11.04
C VAL A 40 11.91 -7.18 11.05
N ILE A 41 11.34 -6.17 11.72
CA ILE A 41 11.91 -4.80 11.65
C ILE A 41 13.22 -4.71 12.46
N VAL A 42 13.24 -5.26 13.67
CA VAL A 42 14.41 -5.06 14.53
C VAL A 42 15.48 -6.09 14.22
N LYS A 43 15.15 -7.38 14.36
CA LYS A 43 16.18 -8.43 14.26
C LYS A 43 16.71 -8.64 12.84
N ASP A 44 15.84 -8.69 11.82
CA ASP A 44 16.29 -8.93 10.44
C ASP A 44 17.15 -7.77 9.93
N ILE A 45 16.69 -6.53 10.13
CA ILE A 45 17.45 -5.34 9.74
C ILE A 45 18.78 -5.27 10.52
N GLU A 46 18.76 -5.50 11.83
CA GLU A 46 20.00 -5.53 12.63
C GLU A 46 20.98 -6.61 12.16
N GLN A 47 20.51 -7.81 11.85
CA GLN A 47 21.34 -8.90 11.34
C GLN A 47 21.95 -8.56 9.97
N ARG A 48 21.19 -7.94 9.07
CA ARG A 48 21.71 -7.45 7.78
C ARG A 48 22.78 -6.39 7.97
N GLN A 49 22.58 -5.44 8.88
CA GLN A 49 23.57 -4.41 9.19
C GLN A 49 24.85 -5.03 9.78
N ALA A 50 24.72 -6.02 10.68
CA ALA A 50 25.85 -6.71 11.26
C ALA A 50 26.65 -7.54 10.23
N ARG A 51 26.00 -8.16 9.25
CA ARG A 51 26.68 -8.84 8.12
C ARG A 51 27.45 -7.84 7.27
N ARG A 52 26.80 -6.71 6.89
CA ARG A 52 27.44 -5.64 6.11
C ARG A 52 28.69 -5.11 6.79
N GLU A 53 28.66 -4.93 8.11
CA GLU A 53 29.79 -4.48 8.90
C GLU A 53 30.95 -5.51 8.90
N LYS A 54 30.64 -6.81 9.05
CA LYS A 54 31.64 -7.89 8.95
C LYS A 54 32.31 -7.99 7.58
N GLU A 55 31.59 -7.61 6.51
CA GLU A 55 32.08 -7.59 5.13
C GLU A 55 32.85 -6.31 4.78
N GLY A 56 33.17 -5.47 5.77
CA GLY A 56 33.92 -4.22 5.61
C GLY A 56 33.09 -3.00 5.18
N GLY A 57 31.77 -3.14 5.11
CA GLY A 57 30.85 -2.03 4.90
C GLY A 57 30.55 -1.24 6.16
N LYS A 58 30.02 -0.03 6.02
CA LYS A 58 29.56 0.77 7.17
C LYS A 58 28.14 0.39 7.57
N ARG A 59 27.89 0.30 8.87
CA ARG A 59 26.55 0.17 9.42
C ARG A 59 25.77 1.47 9.16
N LYS A 60 24.65 1.36 8.45
CA LYS A 60 23.80 2.51 8.11
C LYS A 60 22.70 2.74 9.15
N ILE A 61 22.13 1.65 9.69
CA ILE A 61 21.04 1.71 10.67
C ILE A 61 21.61 1.54 12.08
N THR A 62 21.62 2.62 12.85
CA THR A 62 22.19 2.67 14.20
C THR A 62 21.16 3.05 15.26
N ASP A 63 20.05 3.65 14.89
CA ASP A 63 18.99 4.10 15.79
C ASP A 63 17.66 3.40 15.47
N ILE A 64 17.35 2.35 16.24
CA ILE A 64 16.12 1.58 16.09
C ILE A 64 14.87 2.42 16.41
N THR A 65 14.96 3.40 17.28
CA THR A 65 13.84 4.29 17.58
C THR A 65 13.52 5.18 16.38
N LEU A 66 14.54 5.67 15.69
CA LEU A 66 14.38 6.41 14.43
C LEU A 66 13.74 5.50 13.35
N LEU A 67 14.23 4.26 13.22
CA LEU A 67 13.67 3.28 12.28
C LEU A 67 12.17 3.07 12.52
N LYS A 68 11.77 2.80 13.76
CA LYS A 68 10.35 2.64 14.15
C LYS A 68 9.54 3.92 13.92
N THR A 69 10.13 5.10 14.10
CA THR A 69 9.45 6.38 13.84
C THR A 69 9.19 6.57 12.36
N ILE A 70 10.17 6.27 11.50
CA ILE A 70 10.02 6.32 10.03
C ILE A 70 9.00 5.29 9.57
N ALA A 71 9.05 4.06 10.08
CA ALA A 71 8.07 3.03 9.76
C ALA A 71 6.63 3.47 10.12
N ARG A 72 6.44 4.08 11.29
CA ARG A 72 5.15 4.62 11.71
C ARG A 72 4.68 5.76 10.80
N TYR A 73 5.58 6.66 10.42
CA TYR A 73 5.25 7.73 9.48
C TYR A 73 4.79 7.14 8.13
N LEU A 74 5.55 6.24 7.52
CA LEU A 74 5.18 5.60 6.26
C LEU A 74 3.85 4.87 6.36
N ALA A 75 3.60 4.12 7.44
CA ALA A 75 2.33 3.45 7.69
C ALA A 75 1.14 4.42 7.80
N SER A 76 1.38 5.65 8.26
CA SER A 76 0.32 6.68 8.39
C SER A 76 -0.03 7.37 7.08
N VAL A 77 0.82 7.26 6.05
CA VAL A 77 0.68 7.95 4.75
C VAL A 77 0.71 6.97 3.57
N ILE A 78 0.33 5.70 3.79
CA ILE A 78 0.22 4.73 2.69
C ILE A 78 -0.70 5.27 1.59
N GLY A 79 -0.44 4.92 0.33
CA GLY A 79 -1.22 5.39 -0.81
C GLY A 79 -1.15 6.91 -1.04
N SER A 80 -0.14 7.57 -0.47
CA SER A 80 0.07 9.00 -0.70
C SER A 80 1.51 9.26 -1.16
N PRO A 81 1.73 10.28 -2.02
CA PRO A 81 3.07 10.63 -2.48
C PRO A 81 3.99 11.04 -1.33
N VAL A 82 5.14 10.38 -1.20
CA VAL A 82 6.12 10.64 -0.15
C VAL A 82 7.48 10.95 -0.75
N SER A 83 8.12 12.02 -0.28
CA SER A 83 9.51 12.35 -0.58
C SER A 83 10.40 12.12 0.65
N MET A 84 11.69 11.84 0.42
CA MET A 84 12.67 11.78 1.52
C MET A 84 12.73 13.10 2.27
N LYS A 85 12.51 14.22 1.56
CA LYS A 85 12.43 15.55 2.15
C LYS A 85 11.23 15.67 3.11
N SER A 86 10.03 15.23 2.73
CA SER A 86 8.84 15.33 3.60
C SER A 86 8.99 14.53 4.89
N ILE A 87 9.62 13.34 4.82
CA ILE A 87 9.95 12.55 6.01
C ILE A 87 10.96 13.28 6.89
N THR A 88 12.00 13.85 6.28
CA THR A 88 13.03 14.61 7.00
C THR A 88 12.44 15.81 7.73
N ASP A 89 11.61 16.60 7.02
CA ASP A 89 10.95 17.79 7.58
C ASP A 89 10.03 17.40 8.77
N TYR A 90 9.28 16.29 8.65
CA TYR A 90 8.48 15.75 9.74
C TYR A 90 9.33 15.41 10.98
N LEU A 91 10.46 14.71 10.79
CA LEU A 91 11.35 14.33 11.89
C LEU A 91 12.01 15.54 12.56
N ILE A 92 12.40 16.53 11.76
CA ILE A 92 12.97 17.79 12.28
C ILE A 92 11.91 18.55 13.09
N SER A 93 10.67 18.63 12.61
CA SER A 93 9.57 19.27 13.33
C SER A 93 9.23 18.57 14.66
N ALA A 94 9.48 17.25 14.73
CA ALA A 94 9.38 16.45 15.94
C ALA A 94 10.64 16.53 16.85
N GLY A 95 11.56 17.47 16.59
CA GLY A 95 12.76 17.72 17.39
C GLY A 95 13.95 16.80 17.09
N ARG A 96 13.90 15.99 16.03
CA ARG A 96 15.00 15.10 15.64
C ARG A 96 15.87 15.70 14.54
N LYS A 97 17.14 15.93 14.83
CA LYS A 97 18.13 16.31 13.82
C LYS A 97 18.52 15.08 12.99
N VAL A 98 18.16 15.06 11.71
CA VAL A 98 18.46 13.98 10.79
C VAL A 98 18.71 14.53 9.39
N SER A 99 19.62 13.90 8.63
CA SER A 99 19.84 14.24 7.22
C SER A 99 18.90 13.46 6.30
N GLN A 100 18.63 14.01 5.12
CA GLN A 100 17.83 13.32 4.10
C GLN A 100 18.48 12.00 3.64
N ASN A 101 19.82 11.94 3.58
CA ASN A 101 20.56 10.72 3.27
C ASN A 101 20.33 9.63 4.31
N THR A 102 20.36 10.01 5.61
CA THR A 102 20.04 9.09 6.70
C THR A 102 18.62 8.56 6.56
N VAL A 103 17.63 9.43 6.30
CA VAL A 103 16.25 9.01 6.06
C VAL A 103 16.16 8.03 4.90
N SER A 104 16.85 8.31 3.79
CA SER A 104 16.89 7.41 2.61
C SER A 104 17.43 6.02 2.98
N ASP A 105 18.55 5.94 3.74
CA ASP A 105 19.11 4.65 4.18
C ASP A 105 18.12 3.85 5.06
N TYR A 106 17.33 4.53 5.89
CA TYR A 106 16.34 3.88 6.74
C TYR A 106 15.10 3.41 5.96
N VAL A 107 14.64 4.20 4.99
CA VAL A 107 13.55 3.80 4.08
C VAL A 107 13.99 2.62 3.22
N GLU A 108 15.21 2.64 2.68
CA GLU A 108 15.80 1.53 1.93
C GLU A 108 15.80 0.23 2.77
N ALA A 109 16.25 0.29 4.04
CA ALA A 109 16.24 -0.87 4.91
C ALA A 109 14.83 -1.44 5.18
N LEU A 110 13.82 -0.56 5.32
CA LEU A 110 12.42 -0.97 5.48
C LEU A 110 11.84 -1.61 4.20
N THR A 111 12.23 -1.13 3.03
CA THR A 111 11.79 -1.72 1.76
C THR A 111 12.51 -3.04 1.45
N GLU A 112 13.81 -3.13 1.72
CA GLU A 112 14.58 -4.38 1.61
C GLU A 112 14.07 -5.48 2.55
N SER A 113 13.45 -5.14 3.67
CA SER A 113 12.82 -6.09 4.58
C SER A 113 11.39 -6.48 4.18
N PHE A 114 10.91 -6.00 3.04
CA PHE A 114 9.56 -6.24 2.49
C PHE A 114 8.41 -5.80 3.39
N ILE A 115 8.63 -4.88 4.32
CA ILE A 115 7.56 -4.30 5.14
C ILE A 115 6.80 -3.23 4.36
N PHE A 116 7.54 -2.46 3.55
CA PHE A 116 6.97 -1.48 2.65
C PHE A 116 7.39 -1.76 1.21
N TYR A 117 6.46 -1.53 0.31
CA TYR A 117 6.64 -1.62 -1.13
C TYR A 117 6.59 -0.21 -1.72
N PRO A 118 7.71 0.32 -2.23
CA PRO A 118 7.70 1.58 -2.98
C PRO A 118 7.08 1.34 -4.35
N VAL A 119 6.13 2.18 -4.73
CA VAL A 119 5.45 2.12 -6.02
C VAL A 119 5.78 3.38 -6.81
N GLU A 120 6.32 3.15 -8.00
CA GLU A 120 6.69 4.21 -8.94
C GLU A 120 5.47 4.69 -9.71
N ARG A 121 5.55 5.91 -10.22
CA ARG A 121 4.53 6.49 -11.09
C ARG A 121 4.82 6.18 -12.55
N PHE A 122 3.78 5.87 -13.29
CA PHE A 122 3.83 5.59 -14.72
C PHE A 122 3.03 6.64 -15.49
N ASP A 123 3.69 7.34 -16.41
CA ASP A 123 3.02 8.23 -17.34
C ASP A 123 2.29 7.38 -18.40
N ILE A 124 0.96 7.40 -18.34
CA ILE A 124 0.10 6.62 -19.23
C ILE A 124 0.24 7.10 -20.68
N VAL A 125 0.36 8.41 -20.89
CA VAL A 125 0.49 9.02 -22.23
C VAL A 125 1.89 8.80 -22.79
N GLY A 126 2.93 9.10 -22.01
CA GLY A 126 4.33 8.96 -22.42
C GLY A 126 4.85 7.51 -22.35
N LYS A 127 4.08 6.58 -21.77
CA LYS A 127 4.43 5.15 -21.57
C LYS A 127 5.80 4.95 -20.92
N GLN A 128 6.11 5.75 -19.88
CA GLN A 128 7.40 5.74 -19.19
C GLN A 128 7.23 5.90 -17.68
N LEU A 129 8.23 5.41 -16.93
CA LEU A 129 8.29 5.64 -15.47
C LEU A 129 8.73 7.08 -15.19
N LEU A 130 8.09 7.69 -14.21
CA LEU A 130 8.40 9.03 -13.73
C LEU A 130 9.32 8.94 -12.51
N LYS A 131 10.43 9.69 -12.54
CA LYS A 131 11.35 9.84 -11.40
C LYS A 131 10.86 10.90 -10.42
N ILE A 132 9.70 10.66 -9.84
CA ILE A 132 9.06 11.54 -8.85
C ILE A 132 8.77 10.75 -7.59
N ASN A 133 8.22 11.42 -6.58
CA ASN A 133 7.90 10.80 -5.29
C ASN A 133 7.13 9.49 -5.45
N ASN A 134 7.62 8.45 -4.77
CA ASN A 134 6.94 7.16 -4.70
C ASN A 134 5.79 7.21 -3.72
N GLU A 135 4.85 6.30 -3.90
CA GLU A 135 3.91 5.92 -2.85
C GLU A 135 4.40 4.65 -2.17
N PHE A 136 3.97 4.46 -0.94
CA PHE A 136 4.36 3.27 -0.18
C PHE A 136 3.13 2.51 0.24
N TYR A 137 3.15 1.20 0.02
CA TYR A 137 2.13 0.27 0.49
C TYR A 137 2.74 -0.69 1.50
N MET A 138 1.94 -1.15 2.45
CA MET A 138 2.43 -2.00 3.52
C MET A 138 2.10 -3.46 3.26
N VAL A 139 2.98 -4.36 3.66
CA VAL A 139 2.85 -5.82 3.44
C VAL A 139 1.60 -6.42 4.05
N ASP A 140 1.11 -5.84 5.16
CA ASP A 140 -0.01 -6.40 5.91
C ASP A 140 -0.75 -5.32 6.71
N MET A 141 -2.08 -5.34 6.63
CA MET A 141 -2.91 -4.35 7.33
C MET A 141 -3.00 -4.59 8.83
N GLY A 142 -2.86 -5.82 9.30
CA GLY A 142 -2.80 -6.13 10.73
C GLY A 142 -1.56 -5.51 11.37
N ILE A 143 -0.39 -5.64 10.73
CA ILE A 143 0.85 -4.98 11.18
C ILE A 143 0.68 -3.45 11.17
N ARG A 144 0.08 -2.88 10.12
CA ARG A 144 -0.21 -1.45 10.06
C ARG A 144 -1.05 -1.00 11.25
N ASN A 145 -2.14 -1.72 11.50
CA ASN A 145 -3.08 -1.40 12.57
C ASN A 145 -2.45 -1.54 13.96
N HIS A 146 -1.48 -2.46 14.12
CA HIS A 146 -0.72 -2.62 15.34
C HIS A 146 0.22 -1.43 15.60
N ILE A 147 0.94 -0.93 14.60
CA ILE A 147 1.94 0.14 14.79
C ILE A 147 1.34 1.55 14.82
N LEU A 148 0.12 1.73 14.33
CA LEU A 148 -0.59 3.00 14.38
C LEU A 148 -1.54 3.06 15.58
N PRO A 149 -1.67 4.22 16.24
CA PRO A 149 -2.71 4.39 17.26
C PRO A 149 -4.08 4.17 16.61
N ARG A 150 -4.96 3.46 17.31
CA ARG A 150 -6.33 3.13 16.86
C ARG A 150 -7.12 4.44 16.59
N LYS A 151 -7.01 4.96 15.39
CA LYS A 151 -7.90 5.99 14.85
C LYS A 151 -8.89 5.32 13.91
N ARG A 152 -9.98 6.02 13.58
CA ARG A 152 -10.85 5.59 12.47
C ARG A 152 -9.96 5.44 11.24
N TYR A 153 -9.81 4.20 10.78
CA TYR A 153 -9.02 3.90 9.60
C TYR A 153 -9.66 4.58 8.40
N ASP A 154 -8.84 5.20 7.58
CA ASP A 154 -9.30 5.59 6.26
C ASP A 154 -9.54 4.31 5.44
N LEU A 155 -10.82 4.01 5.22
CA LEU A 155 -11.25 2.80 4.56
C LEU A 155 -10.72 2.75 3.12
N GLY A 156 -10.65 3.90 2.44
CA GLY A 156 -10.12 4.02 1.08
C GLY A 156 -8.69 3.50 0.98
N PHE A 157 -7.76 4.07 1.73
CA PHE A 157 -6.35 3.64 1.73
C PHE A 157 -6.15 2.19 2.18
N THR A 158 -7.01 1.70 3.08
CA THR A 158 -6.96 0.29 3.51
C THR A 158 -7.29 -0.66 2.36
N ILE A 159 -8.39 -0.38 1.63
CA ILE A 159 -8.81 -1.20 0.49
C ILE A 159 -7.79 -1.09 -0.64
N GLU A 160 -7.31 0.10 -0.92
CA GLU A 160 -6.29 0.37 -1.93
C GLU A 160 -5.01 -0.44 -1.65
N ASN A 161 -4.52 -0.45 -0.41
CA ASN A 161 -3.36 -1.28 -0.03
C ASN A 161 -3.63 -2.78 -0.24
N ILE A 162 -4.82 -3.27 0.07
CA ILE A 162 -5.20 -4.67 -0.14
C ILE A 162 -5.24 -4.99 -1.63
N VAL A 163 -5.82 -4.11 -2.44
CA VAL A 163 -5.85 -4.25 -3.91
C VAL A 163 -4.43 -4.28 -4.48
N TYR A 164 -3.55 -3.37 -4.03
CA TYR A 164 -2.15 -3.36 -4.44
C TYR A 164 -1.47 -4.72 -4.22
N LEU A 165 -1.60 -5.29 -3.01
CA LEU A 165 -1.00 -6.60 -2.70
C LEU A 165 -1.58 -7.72 -3.55
N GLU A 166 -2.87 -7.69 -3.83
CA GLU A 166 -3.51 -8.67 -4.71
C GLU A 166 -3.05 -8.52 -6.16
N LEU A 167 -2.88 -7.31 -6.67
CA LEU A 167 -2.33 -7.07 -8.00
C LEU A 167 -0.90 -7.62 -8.13
N LEU A 168 -0.06 -7.44 -7.10
CA LEU A 168 1.26 -8.07 -7.05
C LEU A 168 1.18 -9.60 -7.07
N ARG A 169 0.26 -10.18 -6.28
CA ARG A 169 0.06 -11.64 -6.22
C ARG A 169 -0.36 -12.21 -7.58
N ARG A 170 -1.11 -11.46 -8.36
CA ARG A 170 -1.50 -11.83 -9.74
C ARG A 170 -0.36 -11.73 -10.75
N GLY A 171 0.82 -11.27 -10.34
CA GLY A 171 2.05 -11.28 -11.12
C GLY A 171 2.19 -10.13 -12.12
N GLY A 172 1.45 -9.05 -11.95
CA GLY A 172 1.62 -7.82 -12.72
C GLY A 172 2.72 -6.91 -12.15
N LYS A 173 3.40 -6.14 -13.01
CA LYS A 173 4.12 -4.95 -12.55
C LYS A 173 3.08 -3.89 -12.24
N VAL A 174 3.07 -3.38 -11.01
CA VAL A 174 2.07 -2.42 -10.51
C VAL A 174 2.71 -1.04 -10.36
N ASN A 175 2.08 -0.03 -10.91
CA ASN A 175 2.50 1.38 -10.81
C ASN A 175 1.30 2.27 -10.53
N ILE A 176 1.52 3.48 -10.02
CA ILE A 176 0.49 4.54 -9.97
C ILE A 176 0.36 5.17 -11.36
N GLY A 177 -0.85 5.29 -11.87
CA GLY A 177 -1.09 5.83 -13.20
C GLY A 177 -1.18 7.35 -13.21
N LYS A 178 -0.40 8.04 -14.06
CA LYS A 178 -0.48 9.47 -14.30
C LYS A 178 -0.99 9.74 -15.70
N CYS A 179 -2.12 10.44 -15.83
CA CYS A 179 -2.68 10.86 -17.11
C CYS A 179 -2.90 12.38 -17.10
N GLY A 180 -1.95 13.15 -17.61
CA GLY A 180 -1.98 14.61 -17.54
C GLY A 180 -2.06 15.13 -16.10
N SER A 181 -3.15 15.79 -15.73
CA SER A 181 -3.41 16.29 -14.37
C SER A 181 -4.12 15.29 -13.48
N THR A 182 -4.66 14.19 -14.04
CA THR A 182 -5.38 13.15 -13.30
C THR A 182 -4.47 11.99 -12.90
N GLU A 183 -4.91 11.22 -11.93
CA GLU A 183 -4.20 10.07 -11.40
C GLU A 183 -5.15 8.89 -11.33
N VAL A 184 -4.66 7.70 -11.67
CA VAL A 184 -5.34 6.41 -11.56
C VAL A 184 -4.59 5.61 -10.52
N ASP A 185 -5.29 5.01 -9.57
CA ASP A 185 -4.68 4.38 -8.43
C ASP A 185 -3.66 3.32 -8.85
N PHE A 186 -4.02 2.45 -9.81
CA PHE A 186 -3.04 1.47 -10.31
C PHE A 186 -3.09 1.28 -11.82
N VAL A 187 -1.90 1.11 -12.38
CA VAL A 187 -1.68 0.56 -13.72
C VAL A 187 -0.91 -0.74 -13.57
N THR A 188 -1.46 -1.82 -14.06
CA THR A 188 -0.72 -3.08 -14.15
C THR A 188 -0.25 -3.32 -15.57
N GLN A 189 0.94 -3.92 -15.69
CA GLN A 189 1.47 -4.37 -16.97
C GLN A 189 1.80 -5.86 -16.89
N LYS A 190 1.16 -6.66 -17.74
CA LYS A 190 1.41 -8.09 -17.86
C LYS A 190 1.49 -8.45 -19.34
N GLU A 191 2.60 -9.05 -19.77
CA GLU A 191 2.83 -9.48 -21.16
C GLU A 191 2.59 -8.37 -22.21
N GLY A 192 2.91 -7.12 -21.83
CA GLY A 192 2.73 -5.95 -22.69
C GLY A 192 1.31 -5.35 -22.69
N VAL A 193 0.35 -5.99 -22.01
CA VAL A 193 -1.03 -5.49 -21.86
C VAL A 193 -1.12 -4.65 -20.59
N LEU A 194 -1.74 -3.48 -20.71
CA LEU A 194 -2.05 -2.60 -19.58
C LEU A 194 -3.46 -2.88 -19.07
N THR A 195 -3.67 -2.71 -17.76
CA THR A 195 -5.00 -2.65 -17.15
C THR A 195 -4.99 -1.53 -16.11
N TYR A 196 -6.05 -0.74 -16.06
CA TYR A 196 -6.19 0.41 -15.19
C TYR A 196 -7.19 0.12 -14.08
N TYR A 197 -6.84 0.48 -12.84
CA TYR A 197 -7.69 0.25 -11.67
C TYR A 197 -7.87 1.55 -10.90
N GLN A 198 -9.12 1.84 -10.56
CA GLN A 198 -9.49 2.84 -9.58
C GLN A 198 -10.12 2.13 -8.39
N VAL A 199 -9.83 2.57 -7.17
CA VAL A 199 -10.25 1.89 -5.94
C VAL A 199 -10.99 2.87 -5.03
N THR A 200 -12.21 2.55 -4.66
CA THR A 200 -12.99 3.40 -3.77
C THR A 200 -13.83 2.58 -2.81
N ALA A 201 -14.06 3.08 -1.60
CA ALA A 201 -14.92 2.41 -0.64
C ALA A 201 -16.40 2.53 -1.02
N ASP A 202 -16.81 3.67 -1.55
CA ASP A 202 -18.20 4.00 -1.86
C ASP A 202 -18.26 4.93 -3.07
N MET A 203 -19.23 4.72 -3.95
CA MET A 203 -19.52 5.59 -5.09
C MET A 203 -21.03 5.72 -5.34
N THR A 204 -21.84 5.58 -4.31
CA THR A 204 -23.31 5.70 -4.40
C THR A 204 -23.77 7.12 -4.70
N ALA A 205 -23.03 8.15 -4.20
CA ALA A 205 -23.33 9.54 -4.51
C ALA A 205 -22.83 9.90 -5.92
N GLU A 206 -23.65 10.57 -6.72
CA GLU A 206 -23.35 10.96 -8.10
C GLU A 206 -22.02 11.73 -8.23
N GLU A 207 -21.76 12.66 -7.32
CA GLU A 207 -20.50 13.42 -7.29
C GLU A 207 -19.28 12.51 -7.10
N THR A 208 -19.39 11.52 -6.19
CA THR A 208 -18.32 10.53 -5.96
C THR A 208 -18.16 9.64 -7.18
N PHE A 209 -19.26 9.14 -7.73
CA PHE A 209 -19.24 8.33 -8.95
C PHE A 209 -18.50 9.05 -10.09
N GLU A 210 -18.86 10.28 -10.39
CA GLU A 210 -18.19 11.06 -11.45
C GLU A 210 -16.72 11.35 -11.14
N ARG A 211 -16.38 11.58 -9.88
CA ARG A 211 -14.99 11.78 -9.46
C ARG A 211 -14.14 10.53 -9.72
N GLU A 212 -14.63 9.33 -9.35
CA GLU A 212 -13.91 8.07 -9.51
C GLU A 212 -13.84 7.61 -10.97
N MET A 213 -14.86 7.92 -11.77
CA MET A 213 -14.89 7.55 -13.20
C MET A 213 -14.01 8.46 -14.06
N ARG A 214 -13.84 9.73 -13.68
CA ARG A 214 -13.14 10.75 -14.48
C ARG A 214 -11.72 10.36 -14.88
N PRO A 215 -10.84 9.83 -14.00
CA PRO A 215 -9.49 9.44 -14.38
C PRO A 215 -9.48 8.40 -15.50
N LEU A 216 -10.31 7.37 -15.36
CA LEU A 216 -10.40 6.29 -16.34
C LEU A 216 -11.00 6.74 -17.68
N ARG A 217 -11.99 7.63 -17.67
CA ARG A 217 -12.56 8.24 -18.88
C ARG A 217 -11.56 9.14 -19.62
N SER A 218 -10.58 9.70 -18.92
CA SER A 218 -9.54 10.55 -19.54
C SER A 218 -8.51 9.76 -20.36
N ILE A 219 -8.42 8.45 -20.17
CA ILE A 219 -7.47 7.59 -20.87
C ILE A 219 -8.03 7.22 -22.24
N GLN A 220 -7.32 7.60 -23.31
CA GLN A 220 -7.74 7.48 -24.71
C GLN A 220 -7.25 6.20 -25.38
N ASP A 221 -7.16 5.09 -24.64
CA ASP A 221 -6.81 3.79 -25.19
C ASP A 221 -7.89 2.74 -24.91
N ASN A 222 -7.72 1.54 -25.50
CA ASN A 222 -8.70 0.44 -25.44
C ASN A 222 -8.32 -0.63 -24.40
N TYR A 223 -7.37 -0.34 -23.51
CA TYR A 223 -7.05 -1.28 -22.44
C TYR A 223 -8.16 -1.32 -21.39
N GLU A 224 -8.21 -2.41 -20.67
CA GLU A 224 -9.25 -2.66 -19.67
C GLU A 224 -9.18 -1.61 -18.54
N LYS A 225 -10.35 -1.11 -18.14
CA LYS A 225 -10.55 -0.11 -17.09
C LYS A 225 -11.54 -0.65 -16.07
N ILE A 226 -11.10 -0.70 -14.82
CA ILE A 226 -11.86 -1.33 -13.73
C ILE A 226 -11.93 -0.39 -12.55
N VAL A 227 -13.12 -0.15 -12.01
CA VAL A 227 -13.33 0.43 -10.69
C VAL A 227 -13.63 -0.68 -9.71
N LEU A 228 -12.87 -0.75 -8.63
CA LEU A 228 -13.07 -1.69 -7.54
C LEU A 228 -13.70 -0.96 -6.35
N THR A 229 -14.89 -1.39 -5.93
CA THR A 229 -15.63 -0.72 -4.86
C THR A 229 -16.27 -1.72 -3.90
N LEU A 230 -16.54 -1.29 -2.64
CA LEU A 230 -17.39 -2.04 -1.71
C LEU A 230 -18.88 -1.79 -1.99
N ASP A 231 -19.21 -0.70 -2.67
CA ASP A 231 -20.58 -0.41 -3.07
C ASP A 231 -21.11 -1.51 -3.98
N ARG A 232 -22.34 -1.95 -3.73
CA ARG A 232 -23.03 -2.99 -4.52
C ARG A 232 -24.11 -2.42 -5.44
N PHE A 233 -24.42 -1.13 -5.33
CA PHE A 233 -25.50 -0.50 -6.11
C PHE A 233 -24.98 0.04 -7.45
N SER A 234 -23.71 0.41 -7.53
CA SER A 234 -23.09 1.00 -8.72
C SER A 234 -22.40 -0.04 -9.63
N LEU A 235 -22.59 -1.34 -9.38
CA LEU A 235 -21.95 -2.39 -10.17
C LEU A 235 -22.48 -2.41 -11.60
N GLY A 236 -21.60 -2.60 -12.59
CA GLY A 236 -21.99 -2.67 -13.99
C GLY A 236 -20.88 -2.31 -14.96
N ASN A 237 -21.26 -1.93 -16.17
CA ASN A 237 -20.35 -1.45 -17.21
C ASN A 237 -20.84 -0.10 -17.72
N TYR A 238 -19.98 0.90 -17.64
CA TYR A 238 -20.26 2.28 -18.01
C TYR A 238 -19.25 2.72 -19.07
N ASP A 239 -19.68 2.73 -20.33
CA ASP A 239 -18.84 3.12 -21.47
C ASP A 239 -17.51 2.35 -21.57
N GLY A 240 -17.55 1.03 -21.28
CA GLY A 240 -16.38 0.16 -21.29
C GLY A 240 -15.58 0.14 -19.99
N ILE A 241 -15.95 0.92 -18.97
CA ILE A 241 -15.38 0.87 -17.62
C ILE A 241 -16.22 -0.10 -16.77
N LYS A 242 -15.59 -1.14 -16.28
CA LYS A 242 -16.22 -2.13 -15.40
C LYS A 242 -16.20 -1.66 -13.96
N VAL A 243 -17.36 -1.61 -13.31
CA VAL A 243 -17.47 -1.37 -11.86
C VAL A 243 -17.76 -2.68 -11.17
N VAL A 244 -16.87 -3.12 -10.29
CA VAL A 244 -16.82 -4.46 -9.71
C VAL A 244 -16.72 -4.39 -8.20
N ASN A 245 -17.42 -5.31 -7.51
CA ASN A 245 -17.25 -5.40 -6.06
C ASN A 245 -15.85 -5.96 -5.72
N VAL A 246 -15.11 -5.23 -4.87
CA VAL A 246 -13.72 -5.56 -4.53
C VAL A 246 -13.60 -6.92 -3.83
N ILE A 247 -14.58 -7.32 -2.99
CA ILE A 247 -14.57 -8.62 -2.30
C ILE A 247 -14.72 -9.74 -3.31
N ASP A 248 -15.64 -9.61 -4.28
CA ASP A 248 -15.87 -10.60 -5.30
C ASP A 248 -14.65 -10.71 -6.23
N TRP A 249 -14.01 -9.58 -6.54
CA TRP A 249 -12.78 -9.55 -7.31
C TRP A 249 -11.61 -10.24 -6.58
N LEU A 250 -11.44 -10.01 -5.26
CA LEU A 250 -10.43 -10.67 -4.43
C LEU A 250 -10.62 -12.18 -4.37
N LEU A 251 -11.87 -12.64 -4.35
CA LEU A 251 -12.22 -14.07 -4.35
C LEU A 251 -12.08 -14.76 -5.73
N GLY A 252 -11.74 -14.00 -6.78
CA GLY A 252 -11.60 -14.54 -8.13
C GLY A 252 -12.93 -14.85 -8.81
N TRP A 253 -14.05 -14.32 -8.31
CA TRP A 253 -15.39 -14.54 -8.89
C TRP A 253 -15.67 -13.63 -10.09
N PHE A 254 -14.65 -12.91 -10.51
CA PHE A 254 -14.61 -12.07 -11.67
C PHE A 254 -13.52 -12.58 -12.62
N ALA A 255 -13.92 -13.32 -13.61
CA ALA A 255 -13.11 -13.68 -14.77
C ALA A 255 -13.62 -12.91 -15.99
#